data_1e3c02b7ffad09f909d5c3f547ca4672
#
_entry.id   1e3c02b7ffad09f909d5c3f547ca4672
#
_cell.length_a   1.000
_cell.length_b   1.000
_cell.length_c   1.000
_cell.angle_alpha   90.00
_cell.angle_beta   90.00
_cell.angle_gamma   90.00
#
_symmetry.space_group_name_H-M   'P 1'
#
loop_
_entity.id
_entity.type
_entity.pdbx_description
1 polymer ?
#
loop_
_entity_poly.entity_id
_entity_poly.type
_entity_poly.pdbx_seq_one_letter_code
_entity_poly.pdbx_strand_id
1 'polypeptide(L)'
;EYKSAANRSIKLDIRAVDAEGRVMDIEVQRADRGAGVRRARFHSSMLDRTLLDKGKDFEDLVDTYVIFITEHDRFGAGLPLYHVERRITELDDALFGDGAHIVYVNGQFRDLNHPVGRLMHDMNCTNAADILNPLLAQEVRYLKETEGGRTQMCRAFEEIAFESAKEATHKANVAVAQKMLADG
;
A
#
# COMPACT_ATOMS: atom_id res chain seq x y z
N GLU A 1 24.26 10.07 -14.89
CA GLU A 1 23.96 8.68 -14.53
C GLU A 1 23.90 8.59 -13.00
N TYR A 2 22.69 8.57 -12.41
CA TYR A 2 22.54 8.39 -10.98
C TYR A 2 22.71 6.91 -10.64
N LYS A 3 23.91 6.49 -10.28
CA LYS A 3 24.15 5.19 -9.65
C LYS A 3 23.98 5.35 -8.16
N SER A 4 22.90 4.83 -7.59
CA SER A 4 22.71 4.80 -6.15
C SER A 4 22.66 3.36 -5.67
N ALA A 5 23.72 2.94 -4.98
CA ALA A 5 23.77 1.68 -4.23
C ALA A 5 23.16 1.79 -2.82
N ALA A 6 22.74 2.99 -2.40
CA ALA A 6 22.29 3.28 -1.03
C ALA A 6 20.88 3.89 -0.94
N ASN A 7 20.01 3.61 -1.89
CA ASN A 7 18.66 4.17 -1.90
C ASN A 7 17.73 3.42 -0.96
N ARG A 8 16.83 4.18 -0.33
CA ARG A 8 15.72 3.62 0.44
C ARG A 8 14.88 2.74 -0.48
N SER A 9 14.83 1.44 -0.16
CA SER A 9 13.87 0.52 -0.78
C SER A 9 12.50 0.68 -0.14
N ILE A 10 11.45 0.31 -0.86
CA ILE A 10 10.12 0.10 -0.31
C ILE A 10 9.80 -1.39 -0.37
N LYS A 11 9.10 -1.88 0.63
CA LYS A 11 8.39 -3.16 0.59
C LYS A 11 6.93 -2.79 0.38
N LEU A 12 6.30 -3.32 -0.66
CA LEU A 12 4.89 -3.14 -0.92
C LEU A 12 4.13 -4.14 -0.03
N ASP A 13 3.09 -3.68 0.67
CA ASP A 13 2.27 -4.58 1.49
C ASP A 13 1.51 -5.58 0.60
N ILE A 14 0.83 -5.08 -0.42
CA ILE A 14 0.12 -5.90 -1.40
C ILE A 14 0.33 -5.29 -2.79
N ARG A 15 0.85 -6.10 -3.73
CA ARG A 15 0.88 -5.75 -5.15
C ARG A 15 -0.18 -6.53 -5.90
N ALA A 16 -1.06 -5.84 -6.61
CA ALA A 16 -2.10 -6.43 -7.44
C ALA A 16 -2.01 -5.93 -8.88
N VAL A 17 -2.53 -6.74 -9.81
CA VAL A 17 -2.70 -6.37 -11.22
C VAL A 17 -4.11 -6.77 -11.60
N ASP A 18 -4.86 -5.87 -12.22
CA ASP A 18 -6.21 -6.17 -12.69
C ASP A 18 -6.25 -6.73 -14.12
N ALA A 19 -7.45 -6.99 -14.60
CA ALA A 19 -7.66 -7.57 -15.94
C ALA A 19 -7.25 -6.63 -17.09
N GLU A 20 -7.22 -5.33 -16.85
CA GLU A 20 -6.80 -4.29 -17.78
C GLU A 20 -5.28 -4.03 -17.74
N GLY A 21 -4.56 -4.73 -16.87
CA GLY A 21 -3.11 -4.59 -16.71
C GLY A 21 -2.68 -3.43 -15.81
N ARG A 22 -3.62 -2.71 -15.16
CA ARG A 22 -3.30 -1.64 -14.20
C ARG A 22 -2.65 -2.25 -12.95
N VAL A 23 -1.63 -1.60 -12.45
CA VAL A 23 -0.86 -2.11 -11.30
C VAL A 23 -1.17 -1.30 -10.05
N MET A 24 -1.45 -2.01 -8.96
CA MET A 24 -1.84 -1.43 -7.68
C MET A 24 -0.82 -1.81 -6.60
N ASP A 25 -0.42 -0.80 -5.82
CA ASP A 25 0.28 -0.93 -4.55
C ASP A 25 -0.72 -0.58 -3.43
N ILE A 26 -1.11 -1.56 -2.63
CA ILE A 26 -2.10 -1.39 -1.57
C ILE A 26 -1.40 -1.46 -0.21
N GLU A 27 -1.45 -0.36 0.51
CA GLU A 27 -0.81 -0.15 1.81
C GLU A 27 -1.87 -0.01 2.90
N VAL A 28 -1.87 -0.91 3.89
CA VAL A 28 -2.78 -0.84 5.05
C VAL A 28 -2.05 -0.22 6.23
N GLN A 29 -2.46 0.98 6.64
CA GLN A 29 -1.78 1.77 7.67
C GLN A 29 -2.64 1.93 8.93
N ARG A 30 -2.26 1.22 10.01
CA ARG A 30 -2.91 1.32 11.34
C ARG A 30 -2.58 2.60 12.10
N ALA A 31 -1.48 3.25 11.76
CA ALA A 31 -1.09 4.50 12.39
C ALA A 31 -0.89 5.57 11.32
N ASP A 32 -1.39 6.79 11.53
CA ASP A 32 -1.33 7.92 10.59
C ASP A 32 0.08 8.29 10.12
N ARG A 33 1.11 7.86 10.84
CA ARG A 33 2.53 8.12 10.51
C ARG A 33 2.98 7.47 9.20
N GLY A 34 2.29 6.44 8.71
CA GLY A 34 2.63 5.71 7.49
C GLY A 34 2.09 6.32 6.20
N ALA A 35 0.94 7.01 6.23
CA ALA A 35 0.21 7.48 5.05
C ALA A 35 0.52 8.94 4.66
N GLY A 36 1.77 9.37 4.79
CA GLY A 36 2.18 10.74 4.42
C GLY A 36 2.17 10.96 2.91
N VAL A 37 1.74 12.15 2.45
CA VAL A 37 1.66 12.52 1.02
C VAL A 37 3.00 12.40 0.27
N ARG A 38 4.11 12.64 0.95
CA ARG A 38 5.45 12.46 0.37
C ARG A 38 5.82 10.97 0.22
N ARG A 39 5.34 10.11 1.14
CA ARG A 39 5.50 8.67 1.04
C ARG A 39 4.69 8.14 -0.14
N ALA A 40 3.45 8.56 -0.31
CA ALA A 40 2.61 8.17 -1.44
C ALA A 40 3.28 8.53 -2.78
N ARG A 41 3.80 9.76 -2.92
CA ARG A 41 4.59 10.16 -4.10
C ARG A 41 5.81 9.26 -4.32
N PHE A 42 6.52 8.88 -3.25
CA PHE A 42 7.69 8.01 -3.36
C PHE A 42 7.31 6.60 -3.80
N HIS A 43 6.22 6.03 -3.25
CA HIS A 43 5.68 4.73 -3.68
C HIS A 43 5.29 4.75 -5.16
N SER A 44 4.58 5.80 -5.64
CA SER A 44 4.23 5.96 -7.06
C SER A 44 5.49 5.92 -7.95
N SER A 45 6.52 6.71 -7.63
CA SER A 45 7.76 6.74 -8.41
C SER A 45 8.52 5.41 -8.39
N MET A 46 8.47 4.68 -7.27
CA MET A 46 9.12 3.37 -7.17
C MET A 46 8.34 2.29 -7.92
N LEU A 47 7.01 2.37 -7.95
CA LEU A 47 6.16 1.47 -8.69
C LEU A 47 6.46 1.60 -10.19
N ASP A 48 6.45 2.82 -10.75
CA ASP A 48 6.80 3.10 -12.15
C ASP A 48 8.19 2.55 -12.51
N ARG A 49 9.17 2.76 -11.64
CA ARG A 49 10.52 2.23 -11.83
C ARG A 49 10.56 0.69 -11.93
N THR A 50 9.67 -0.02 -11.24
CA THR A 50 9.61 -1.49 -11.29
C THR A 50 8.90 -2.03 -12.51
N LEU A 51 8.15 -1.20 -13.22
CA LEU A 51 7.33 -1.57 -14.37
C LEU A 51 8.01 -1.32 -15.71
N LEU A 52 8.98 -0.40 -15.75
CA LEU A 52 9.67 -0.05 -16.99
C LEU A 52 11.07 -0.66 -17.02
N ASP A 53 11.26 -1.65 -17.88
CA ASP A 53 12.54 -2.29 -18.13
C ASP A 53 13.49 -1.36 -18.91
N LYS A 54 14.79 -1.61 -18.78
CA LYS A 54 15.80 -0.85 -19.50
C LYS A 54 15.61 -1.01 -21.03
N GLY A 55 15.44 0.12 -21.70
CA GLY A 55 15.30 0.19 -23.16
C GLY A 55 13.88 0.13 -23.68
N LYS A 56 12.88 0.08 -22.78
CA LYS A 56 11.47 0.28 -23.11
C LYS A 56 11.14 1.76 -23.24
N ASP A 57 10.09 2.07 -24.00
CA ASP A 57 9.56 3.43 -24.11
C ASP A 57 8.81 3.84 -22.83
N PHE A 58 8.80 5.13 -22.50
CA PHE A 58 8.01 5.64 -21.38
C PHE A 58 6.50 5.53 -21.65
N GLU A 59 6.09 5.52 -22.90
CA GLU A 59 4.69 5.30 -23.30
C GLU A 59 4.20 3.86 -23.06
N ASP A 60 5.12 2.91 -22.75
CA ASP A 60 4.78 1.54 -22.33
C ASP A 60 4.38 1.46 -20.84
N LEU A 61 4.48 2.56 -20.07
CA LEU A 61 4.00 2.59 -18.68
C LEU A 61 2.48 2.40 -18.63
N VAL A 62 2.06 1.46 -17.81
CA VAL A 62 0.64 1.24 -17.53
C VAL A 62 0.13 2.14 -16.41
N ASP A 63 -1.18 2.30 -16.29
CA ASP A 63 -1.75 3.03 -15.17
C ASP A 63 -1.38 2.38 -13.84
N THR A 64 -0.95 3.20 -12.89
CA THR A 64 -0.52 2.78 -11.56
C THR A 64 -1.35 3.43 -10.47
N TYR A 65 -1.65 2.65 -9.43
CA TYR A 65 -2.43 3.09 -8.28
C TYR A 65 -1.68 2.82 -6.99
N VAL A 66 -1.40 3.85 -6.21
CA VAL A 66 -0.94 3.71 -4.82
C VAL A 66 -2.13 3.96 -3.90
N ILE A 67 -2.58 2.92 -3.21
CA ILE A 67 -3.80 2.92 -2.41
C ILE A 67 -3.44 2.81 -0.94
N PHE A 68 -3.66 3.88 -0.16
CA PHE A 68 -3.53 3.84 1.29
C PHE A 68 -4.89 3.61 1.94
N ILE A 69 -5.04 2.50 2.65
CA ILE A 69 -6.17 2.26 3.55
C ILE A 69 -5.74 2.73 4.94
N THR A 70 -6.27 3.86 5.39
CA THR A 70 -5.87 4.50 6.66
C THR A 70 -6.87 4.20 7.76
N GLU A 71 -6.40 4.04 9.00
CA GLU A 71 -7.28 3.81 10.16
C GLU A 71 -8.23 5.00 10.40
N HIS A 72 -7.72 6.24 10.18
CA HIS A 72 -8.47 7.48 10.37
C HIS A 72 -8.67 8.21 9.03
N ASP A 73 -9.65 9.10 8.97
CA ASP A 73 -9.85 9.98 7.82
C ASP A 73 -8.65 10.92 7.65
N ARG A 74 -7.82 10.65 6.65
CA ARG A 74 -6.55 11.36 6.43
C ARG A 74 -6.73 12.86 6.21
N PHE A 75 -7.85 13.29 5.62
CA PHE A 75 -8.11 14.67 5.23
C PHE A 75 -9.25 15.31 6.03
N GLY A 76 -9.98 14.55 6.83
CA GLY A 76 -11.01 15.04 7.76
C GLY A 76 -12.29 15.54 7.10
N ALA A 77 -12.54 15.23 5.82
CA ALA A 77 -13.75 15.67 5.12
C ALA A 77 -14.89 14.63 5.16
N GLY A 78 -14.71 13.50 5.83
CA GLY A 78 -15.74 12.47 6.00
C GLY A 78 -16.06 11.67 4.74
N LEU A 79 -15.30 11.86 3.66
CA LEU A 79 -15.52 11.14 2.41
C LEU A 79 -15.03 9.68 2.51
N PRO A 80 -15.62 8.75 1.73
CA PRO A 80 -15.24 7.34 1.72
C PRO A 80 -13.81 7.13 1.20
N LEU A 81 -13.41 7.92 0.21
CA LEU A 81 -12.07 7.90 -0.38
C LEU A 81 -11.71 9.27 -0.97
N TYR A 82 -10.42 9.48 -1.19
CA TYR A 82 -9.86 10.68 -1.81
C TYR A 82 -8.94 10.27 -2.95
N HIS A 83 -9.23 10.75 -4.16
CA HIS A 83 -8.39 10.63 -5.33
C HIS A 83 -7.44 11.81 -5.42
N VAL A 84 -6.16 11.54 -5.66
CA VAL A 84 -5.13 12.55 -5.87
C VAL A 84 -4.55 12.36 -7.26
N GLU A 85 -4.66 13.39 -8.08
CA GLU A 85 -4.20 13.43 -9.47
C GLU A 85 -3.44 14.72 -9.75
N ARG A 86 -2.58 14.71 -10.76
CA ARG A 86 -1.87 15.91 -11.21
C ARG A 86 -2.74 16.71 -12.16
N ARG A 87 -2.64 18.04 -12.07
CA ARG A 87 -3.42 18.98 -12.88
C ARG A 87 -2.54 20.07 -13.48
N ILE A 88 -2.95 20.59 -14.61
CA ILE A 88 -2.30 21.70 -15.31
C ILE A 88 -3.03 22.96 -14.90
N THR A 89 -2.43 23.76 -14.04
CA THR A 89 -3.04 24.97 -13.45
C THR A 89 -3.38 26.03 -14.49
N GLU A 90 -2.57 26.16 -15.55
CA GLU A 90 -2.76 27.15 -16.61
C GLU A 90 -3.86 26.77 -17.61
N LEU A 91 -4.40 25.53 -17.50
CA LEU A 91 -5.49 25.01 -18.34
C LEU A 91 -6.73 24.68 -17.49
N ASP A 92 -7.13 25.61 -16.64
CA ASP A 92 -8.33 25.49 -15.78
C ASP A 92 -8.35 24.19 -14.97
N ASP A 93 -7.21 23.82 -14.40
CA ASP A 93 -7.01 22.58 -13.66
C ASP A 93 -7.35 21.30 -14.46
N ALA A 94 -7.15 21.31 -15.77
CA ALA A 94 -7.28 20.12 -16.60
C ALA A 94 -6.41 18.98 -16.07
N LEU A 95 -6.87 17.73 -16.18
CA LEU A 95 -6.10 16.57 -15.80
C LEU A 95 -4.79 16.47 -16.61
N PHE A 96 -3.68 16.20 -15.93
CA PHE A 96 -2.41 15.95 -16.61
C PHE A 96 -2.42 14.61 -17.37
N GLY A 97 -3.13 13.61 -16.84
CA GLY A 97 -3.41 12.35 -17.53
C GLY A 97 -2.19 11.45 -17.69
N ASP A 98 -1.31 11.42 -16.72
CA ASP A 98 -0.07 10.63 -16.75
C ASP A 98 -0.23 9.17 -16.25
N GLY A 99 -1.47 8.73 -15.95
CA GLY A 99 -1.77 7.38 -15.49
C GLY A 99 -1.28 7.02 -14.08
N ALA A 100 -0.71 7.98 -13.33
CA ALA A 100 -0.26 7.77 -11.97
C ALA A 100 -1.28 8.29 -10.95
N HIS A 101 -1.92 7.39 -10.21
CA HIS A 101 -2.99 7.69 -9.28
C HIS A 101 -2.60 7.39 -7.83
N ILE A 102 -3.02 8.25 -6.89
CA ILE A 102 -2.91 7.99 -5.46
C ILE A 102 -4.32 8.03 -4.87
N VAL A 103 -4.68 7.01 -4.09
CA VAL A 103 -5.99 6.89 -3.44
C VAL A 103 -5.81 6.74 -1.94
N TYR A 104 -6.53 7.55 -1.17
CA TYR A 104 -6.65 7.37 0.26
C TYR A 104 -8.04 6.87 0.59
N VAL A 105 -8.14 5.70 1.21
CA VAL A 105 -9.40 5.10 1.66
C VAL A 105 -9.57 5.38 3.14
N ASN A 106 -10.72 5.97 3.50
CA ASN A 106 -11.07 6.31 4.87
C ASN A 106 -11.51 5.07 5.64
N GLY A 107 -10.65 4.53 6.50
CA GLY A 107 -10.94 3.36 7.33
C GLY A 107 -12.00 3.59 8.42
N GLN A 108 -12.44 4.83 8.67
CA GLN A 108 -13.54 5.15 9.57
C GLN A 108 -14.92 5.21 8.87
N PHE A 109 -14.95 5.15 7.54
CA PHE A 109 -16.20 5.23 6.80
C PHE A 109 -17.06 3.97 7.03
N ARG A 110 -18.34 4.14 7.40
CA ARG A 110 -19.22 3.04 7.90
C ARG A 110 -20.55 2.87 7.16
N ASP A 111 -20.82 3.68 6.13
CA ASP A 111 -22.07 3.55 5.37
C ASP A 111 -22.07 2.25 4.56
N LEU A 112 -22.87 1.26 4.99
CA LEU A 112 -22.97 -0.04 4.31
C LEU A 112 -23.67 0.00 2.96
N ASN A 113 -24.32 1.12 2.60
CA ASN A 113 -24.86 1.31 1.25
C ASN A 113 -23.74 1.66 0.25
N HIS A 114 -22.60 2.11 0.74
CA HIS A 114 -21.42 2.44 -0.08
C HIS A 114 -20.42 1.27 -0.10
N PRO A 115 -19.80 0.96 -1.28
CA PRO A 115 -18.82 -0.15 -1.40
C PRO A 115 -17.65 -0.06 -0.41
N VAL A 116 -17.10 1.14 -0.19
CA VAL A 116 -16.01 1.36 0.78
C VAL A 116 -16.48 1.05 2.21
N GLY A 117 -17.71 1.43 2.57
CA GLY A 117 -18.23 1.13 3.91
C GLY A 117 -18.38 -0.37 4.15
N ARG A 118 -18.82 -1.13 3.14
CA ARG A 118 -18.86 -2.60 3.20
C ARG A 118 -17.46 -3.20 3.32
N LEU A 119 -16.50 -2.72 2.52
CA LEU A 119 -15.10 -3.16 2.62
C LEU A 119 -14.53 -2.90 4.01
N MET A 120 -14.74 -1.70 4.55
CA MET A 120 -14.26 -1.34 5.90
C MET A 120 -14.96 -2.14 7.00
N HIS A 121 -16.24 -2.49 6.83
CA HIS A 121 -16.92 -3.43 7.70
C HIS A 121 -16.20 -4.80 7.68
N ASP A 122 -16.02 -5.37 6.52
CA ASP A 122 -15.44 -6.70 6.33
C ASP A 122 -14.00 -6.78 6.86
N MET A 123 -13.19 -5.75 6.64
CA MET A 123 -11.81 -5.67 7.18
C MET A 123 -11.76 -5.61 8.71
N ASN A 124 -12.84 -5.21 9.38
CA ASN A 124 -12.95 -5.20 10.83
C ASN A 124 -13.62 -6.46 11.40
N CYS A 125 -14.16 -7.35 10.58
CA CYS A 125 -14.77 -8.59 11.03
C CYS A 125 -13.71 -9.59 11.50
N THR A 126 -13.93 -10.14 12.69
CA THR A 126 -13.12 -11.24 13.21
C THR A 126 -13.64 -12.61 12.84
N ASN A 127 -14.96 -12.71 12.58
CA ASN A 127 -15.64 -13.95 12.23
C ASN A 127 -16.00 -13.92 10.73
N ALA A 128 -15.69 -15.00 10.02
CA ALA A 128 -16.01 -15.15 8.61
C ALA A 128 -17.52 -15.10 8.31
N ALA A 129 -18.38 -15.45 9.29
CA ALA A 129 -19.82 -15.39 9.14
C ALA A 129 -20.38 -13.96 9.08
N ASP A 130 -19.65 -12.98 9.59
CA ASP A 130 -20.05 -11.58 9.63
C ASP A 130 -19.57 -10.79 8.39
N ILE A 131 -18.75 -11.40 7.55
CA ILE A 131 -18.18 -10.78 6.35
C ILE A 131 -19.23 -10.76 5.24
N LEU A 132 -19.48 -9.58 4.67
CA LEU A 132 -20.48 -9.34 3.64
C LEU A 132 -20.02 -9.80 2.25
N ASN A 133 -18.72 -9.66 1.94
CA ASN A 133 -18.15 -10.11 0.68
C ASN A 133 -17.96 -11.64 0.70
N PRO A 134 -18.65 -12.41 -0.17
CA PRO A 134 -18.62 -13.87 -0.12
C PRO A 134 -17.23 -14.46 -0.43
N LEU A 135 -16.44 -13.83 -1.32
CA LEU A 135 -15.09 -14.30 -1.63
C LEU A 135 -14.16 -14.09 -0.43
N LEU A 136 -14.22 -12.91 0.19
CA LEU A 136 -13.43 -12.62 1.39
C LEU A 136 -13.85 -13.53 2.56
N ALA A 137 -15.15 -13.76 2.75
CA ALA A 137 -15.68 -14.69 3.76
C ALA A 137 -15.16 -16.11 3.55
N GLN A 138 -15.11 -16.57 2.29
CA GLN A 138 -14.59 -17.88 1.93
C GLN A 138 -13.09 -18.00 2.25
N GLU A 139 -12.28 -17.02 1.87
CA GLU A 139 -10.84 -17.02 2.14
C GLU A 139 -10.53 -16.95 3.64
N VAL A 140 -11.22 -16.08 4.38
CA VAL A 140 -11.04 -16.00 5.84
C VAL A 140 -11.45 -17.30 6.52
N ARG A 141 -12.51 -17.97 6.05
CA ARG A 141 -12.94 -19.28 6.56
C ARG A 141 -11.90 -20.35 6.26
N TYR A 142 -11.40 -20.39 5.02
CA TYR A 142 -10.31 -21.30 4.64
C TYR A 142 -9.09 -21.15 5.55
N LEU A 143 -8.59 -19.91 5.70
CA LEU A 143 -7.40 -19.60 6.51
C LEU A 143 -7.57 -19.96 8.00
N LYS A 144 -8.75 -19.77 8.56
CA LYS A 144 -9.00 -19.98 10.01
C LYS A 144 -9.45 -21.39 10.36
N GLU A 145 -10.22 -22.06 9.50
CA GLU A 145 -10.92 -23.28 9.85
C GLU A 145 -10.27 -24.53 9.24
N THR A 146 -9.46 -24.40 8.19
CA THR A 146 -8.77 -25.54 7.59
C THR A 146 -7.34 -25.71 8.09
N GLU A 147 -6.83 -26.94 8.09
CA GLU A 147 -5.44 -27.24 8.45
C GLU A 147 -4.45 -26.59 7.47
N GLY A 148 -4.75 -26.67 6.16
CA GLY A 148 -3.96 -26.01 5.11
C GLY A 148 -3.91 -24.50 5.26
N GLY A 149 -5.05 -23.87 5.53
CA GLY A 149 -5.14 -22.43 5.77
C GLY A 149 -4.38 -21.99 7.02
N ARG A 150 -4.51 -22.73 8.13
CA ARG A 150 -3.76 -22.45 9.36
C ARG A 150 -2.26 -22.57 9.14
N THR A 151 -1.81 -23.59 8.40
CA THR A 151 -0.40 -23.75 8.05
C THR A 151 0.12 -22.59 7.20
N GLN A 152 -0.66 -22.16 6.22
CA GLN A 152 -0.33 -20.99 5.38
C GLN A 152 -0.22 -19.71 6.21
N MET A 153 -1.18 -19.49 7.11
CA MET A 153 -1.18 -18.34 8.02
C MET A 153 0.03 -18.36 8.95
N CYS A 154 0.39 -19.51 9.54
CA CYS A 154 1.58 -19.64 10.40
C CYS A 154 2.86 -19.30 9.63
N ARG A 155 3.03 -19.80 8.41
CA ARG A 155 4.20 -19.43 7.57
C ARG A 155 4.26 -17.93 7.28
N ALA A 156 3.14 -17.31 6.94
CA ALA A 156 3.10 -15.86 6.71
C ALA A 156 3.49 -15.06 7.97
N PHE A 157 3.04 -15.48 9.16
CA PHE A 157 3.46 -14.85 10.41
C PHE A 157 4.94 -15.06 10.72
N GLU A 158 5.50 -16.24 10.45
CA GLU A 158 6.92 -16.52 10.61
C GLU A 158 7.77 -15.64 9.68
N GLU A 159 7.36 -15.49 8.42
CA GLU A 159 8.02 -14.60 7.46
C GLU A 159 7.98 -13.14 7.91
N ILE A 160 6.83 -12.64 8.36
CA ILE A 160 6.68 -11.28 8.88
C ILE A 160 7.57 -11.07 10.13
N ALA A 161 7.58 -12.03 11.05
CA ALA A 161 8.40 -11.96 12.24
C ALA A 161 9.91 -11.95 11.91
N PHE A 162 10.34 -12.80 10.98
CA PHE A 162 11.72 -12.85 10.49
C PHE A 162 12.16 -11.53 9.83
N GLU A 163 11.33 -11.00 8.93
CA GLU A 163 11.60 -9.73 8.27
C GLU A 163 11.65 -8.56 9.26
N SER A 164 10.72 -8.52 10.22
CA SER A 164 10.71 -7.50 11.28
C SER A 164 11.97 -7.55 12.16
N ALA A 165 12.43 -8.74 12.49
CA ALA A 165 13.67 -8.93 13.26
C ALA A 165 14.90 -8.47 12.45
N LYS A 166 14.95 -8.78 11.16
CA LYS A 166 16.01 -8.34 10.24
C LYS A 166 16.06 -6.82 10.09
N GLU A 167 14.90 -6.18 9.95
CA GLU A 167 14.81 -4.71 9.91
C GLU A 167 15.27 -4.06 11.22
N ALA A 168 14.86 -4.61 12.36
CA ALA A 168 15.28 -4.11 13.66
C ALA A 168 16.80 -4.20 13.84
N THR A 169 17.41 -5.33 13.45
CA THR A 169 18.85 -5.54 13.48
C THR A 169 19.57 -4.55 12.53
N HIS A 170 19.05 -4.36 11.32
CA HIS A 170 19.62 -3.39 10.38
C HIS A 170 19.57 -1.96 10.93
N LYS A 171 18.44 -1.53 11.50
CA LYS A 171 18.30 -0.21 12.14
C LYS A 171 19.27 -0.02 13.30
N ALA A 172 19.46 -1.05 14.14
CA ALA A 172 20.41 -1.03 15.24
C ALA A 172 21.85 -0.87 14.73
N ASN A 173 22.24 -1.65 13.72
CA ASN A 173 23.59 -1.57 13.13
C ASN A 173 23.85 -0.21 12.46
N VAL A 174 22.87 0.37 11.76
CA VAL A 174 22.98 1.71 11.18
C VAL A 174 23.14 2.77 12.28
N ALA A 175 22.37 2.68 13.35
CA ALA A 175 22.48 3.61 14.48
C ALA A 175 23.86 3.54 15.16
N VAL A 176 24.42 2.34 15.34
CA VAL A 176 25.77 2.13 15.88
C VAL A 176 26.82 2.73 14.94
N ALA A 177 26.74 2.46 13.63
CA ALA A 177 27.67 3.01 12.65
C ALA A 177 27.63 4.55 12.60
N GLN A 178 26.44 5.14 12.66
CA GLN A 178 26.27 6.60 12.72
C GLN A 178 26.88 7.20 13.99
N LYS A 179 26.72 6.53 15.12
CA LYS A 179 27.34 6.96 16.39
C LYS A 179 28.88 6.89 16.31
N MET A 180 29.44 5.82 15.76
CA MET A 180 30.90 5.69 15.58
C MET A 180 31.48 6.75 14.67
N LEU A 181 30.72 7.18 13.63
CA LEU A 181 31.14 8.26 12.74
C LEU A 181 31.01 9.66 13.34
N ALA A 182 30.17 9.82 14.35
CA ALA A 182 29.98 11.09 15.06
C ALA A 182 30.98 11.30 16.20
N ASP A 183 31.48 10.22 16.78
CA ASP A 183 32.41 10.21 17.93
C ASP A 183 33.90 10.16 17.49
N GLY A 184 34.21 10.03 16.18
CA GLY A 184 35.56 10.00 15.61
C GLY A 184 35.84 11.19 14.73
#